data_1629a4a0d717846391a9f35d283fe8b5
#
_entry.id   1629a4a0d717846391a9f35d283fe8b5
#
_cell.length_a   1.000
_cell.length_b   1.000
_cell.length_c   1.000
_cell.angle_alpha   90.00
_cell.angle_beta   90.00
_cell.angle_gamma   90.00
#
_symmetry.space_group_name_H-M   'P 1'
#
loop_
_entity.id
_entity.type
_entity.pdbx_description
1 polymer ?
#
loop_
_entity_poly.entity_id
_entity_poly.type
_entity_poly.pdbx_seq_one_letter_code
_entity_poly.pdbx_strand_id
1 'polypeptide(L)'
;RDIEWIVVDTARGFGNKQLLPTGFLREPLSRLKGATVVYHSKQQISPAAEHASKQKQPNQRLLMYMQADSMQPLWAPALANTQKPNAAKADIQTSEQQDHPAAPKTGSQVHAVSGIGYPQRFFETLTDLGFEVIAHPYPDHYEFTLAELLQYRQHPIVVTTKDAVKIKALLSKAMADNTLDDDYQALVSRLWVLPVTAVLSDDCYRLLTEQLQRLDIDIKPHQALK
;
A
#
# COMPACT_ATOMS: atom_id res chain seq x y z
N ARG A 1 -12.63 1.04 -25.35
CA ARG A 1 -12.77 0.85 -23.89
C ARG A 1 -14.05 1.54 -23.47
N ASP A 2 -14.90 0.86 -22.76
CA ASP A 2 -16.22 1.37 -22.37
C ASP A 2 -16.12 2.33 -21.17
N ILE A 3 -15.23 2.03 -20.23
CA ILE A 3 -14.89 2.90 -19.09
C ILE A 3 -13.38 3.05 -19.00
N GLU A 4 -12.92 4.28 -18.84
CA GLU A 4 -11.52 4.59 -18.64
C GLU A 4 -11.34 5.62 -17.52
N TRP A 5 -10.59 5.23 -16.52
CA TRP A 5 -10.22 6.08 -15.40
C TRP A 5 -8.71 6.28 -15.37
N ILE A 6 -8.29 7.54 -15.24
CA ILE A 6 -6.88 7.92 -15.17
C ILE A 6 -6.63 8.58 -13.83
N VAL A 7 -5.69 8.02 -13.05
CA VAL A 7 -5.28 8.59 -11.78
C VAL A 7 -4.13 9.56 -12.02
N VAL A 8 -4.30 10.80 -11.56
CA VAL A 8 -3.29 11.86 -11.63
C VAL A 8 -2.78 12.16 -10.23
N ASP A 9 -1.49 12.00 -10.04
CA ASP A 9 -0.83 12.40 -8.80
C ASP A 9 -0.71 13.93 -8.72
N THR A 10 -1.39 14.55 -7.76
CA THR A 10 -1.41 16.02 -7.63
C THR A 10 -0.04 16.60 -7.24
N ALA A 11 0.80 15.83 -6.53
CA ALA A 11 2.12 16.28 -6.12
C ALA A 11 3.13 16.26 -7.28
N ARG A 12 3.08 15.23 -8.14
CA ARG A 12 3.98 15.09 -9.30
C ARG A 12 3.46 15.83 -10.51
N GLY A 13 2.14 15.93 -10.67
CA GLY A 13 1.50 16.48 -11.86
C GLY A 13 1.94 15.76 -13.13
N PHE A 14 2.18 16.52 -14.19
CA PHE A 14 2.58 16.01 -15.50
C PHE A 14 4.04 16.33 -15.86
N GLY A 15 4.82 16.87 -14.92
CA GLY A 15 6.19 17.29 -15.12
C GLY A 15 6.37 18.24 -16.30
N ASN A 16 7.36 17.95 -17.17
CA ASN A 16 7.59 18.74 -18.39
C ASN A 16 6.58 18.49 -19.50
N LYS A 17 5.55 17.66 -19.27
CA LYS A 17 4.49 17.29 -20.21
C LYS A 17 4.96 16.55 -21.47
N GLN A 18 6.19 16.07 -21.47
CA GLN A 18 6.78 15.34 -22.58
C GLN A 18 6.70 13.82 -22.38
N LEU A 19 6.69 13.10 -23.51
CA LEU A 19 6.73 11.64 -23.52
C LEU A 19 8.15 11.13 -23.27
N LEU A 20 8.27 9.87 -22.85
CA LEU A 20 9.54 9.17 -22.79
C LEU A 20 10.23 9.22 -24.17
N PRO A 21 11.56 9.35 -24.20
CA PRO A 21 12.51 9.45 -23.09
C PRO A 21 12.73 10.88 -22.55
N THR A 22 12.20 11.92 -23.20
CA THR A 22 12.45 13.33 -22.86
C THR A 22 11.70 13.78 -21.60
N GLY A 23 10.58 13.16 -21.31
CA GLY A 23 9.77 13.31 -20.10
C GLY A 23 9.41 11.95 -19.54
N PHE A 24 8.55 11.93 -18.54
CA PHE A 24 8.14 10.67 -17.91
C PHE A 24 6.71 10.21 -18.28
N LEU A 25 6.06 10.90 -19.19
CA LEU A 25 4.75 10.47 -19.67
C LEU A 25 4.90 9.29 -20.65
N ARG A 26 4.02 8.30 -20.50
CA ARG A 26 3.93 7.17 -21.45
C ARG A 26 2.93 7.46 -22.57
N GLU A 27 1.96 8.33 -22.31
CA GLU A 27 0.93 8.74 -23.26
C GLU A 27 0.75 10.27 -23.24
N PRO A 28 0.29 10.90 -24.34
CA PRO A 28 0.13 12.35 -24.40
C PRO A 28 -1.02 12.83 -23.53
N LEU A 29 -0.98 14.09 -23.09
CA LEU A 29 -2.04 14.70 -22.27
C LEU A 29 -3.42 14.73 -22.96
N SER A 30 -3.45 14.65 -24.31
CA SER A 30 -4.69 14.51 -25.05
C SER A 30 -5.51 13.27 -24.64
N ARG A 31 -4.84 12.27 -24.05
CA ARG A 31 -5.47 11.06 -23.52
C ARG A 31 -6.45 11.34 -22.37
N LEU A 32 -6.28 12.45 -21.67
CA LEU A 32 -7.22 12.88 -20.63
C LEU A 32 -8.58 13.32 -21.17
N LYS A 33 -8.63 13.65 -22.48
CA LYS A 33 -9.89 14.01 -23.13
C LYS A 33 -10.76 12.76 -23.28
N GLY A 34 -11.93 12.76 -22.64
CA GLY A 34 -12.87 11.63 -22.68
C GLY A 34 -12.64 10.56 -21.61
N ALA A 35 -11.56 10.64 -20.84
CA ALA A 35 -11.36 9.79 -19.68
C ALA A 35 -11.89 10.44 -18.40
N THR A 36 -12.30 9.61 -17.45
CA THR A 36 -12.58 10.06 -16.08
C THR A 36 -11.27 10.27 -15.34
N VAL A 37 -11.00 11.49 -14.88
CA VAL A 37 -9.75 11.83 -14.18
C VAL A 37 -9.99 11.86 -12.69
N VAL A 38 -9.24 11.02 -11.94
CA VAL A 38 -9.23 10.98 -10.49
C VAL A 38 -7.91 11.56 -9.98
N TYR A 39 -7.99 12.49 -9.05
CA TYR A 39 -6.80 13.13 -8.50
C TYR A 39 -6.39 12.48 -7.19
N HIS A 40 -5.14 12.01 -7.13
CA HIS A 40 -4.56 11.51 -5.89
C HIS A 40 -4.14 12.67 -5.00
N SER A 41 -4.78 12.79 -3.83
CA SER A 41 -4.50 13.79 -2.79
C SER A 41 -3.62 13.21 -1.68
N LYS A 42 -2.76 14.04 -1.06
CA LYS A 42 -2.03 13.65 0.15
C LYS A 42 -2.92 13.62 1.39
N GLN A 43 -3.96 14.46 1.44
CA GLN A 43 -4.83 14.57 2.60
C GLN A 43 -5.97 13.57 2.54
N GLN A 44 -6.26 12.96 3.68
CA GLN A 44 -7.51 12.24 3.87
C GLN A 44 -8.68 13.20 3.62
N ILE A 45 -9.60 12.76 2.78
CA ILE A 45 -10.81 13.51 2.50
C ILE A 45 -11.71 13.33 3.73
N SER A 46 -11.70 14.30 4.64
CA SER A 46 -12.65 14.25 5.75
C SER A 46 -14.06 14.53 5.22
N PRO A 47 -15.11 13.86 5.73
CA PRO A 47 -16.50 14.14 5.35
C PRO A 47 -16.87 15.62 5.47
N ALA A 48 -16.27 16.34 6.43
CA ALA A 48 -16.46 17.77 6.62
C ALA A 48 -15.84 18.60 5.47
N ALA A 49 -14.70 18.17 4.92
CA ALA A 49 -14.05 18.84 3.79
C ALA A 49 -14.83 18.60 2.47
N GLU A 50 -15.46 17.44 2.30
CA GLU A 50 -16.39 17.19 1.17
C GLU A 50 -17.60 18.12 1.20
N HIS A 51 -18.21 18.32 2.37
CA HIS A 51 -19.35 19.24 2.52
C HIS A 51 -18.97 20.71 2.30
N ALA A 52 -17.78 21.12 2.72
CA ALA A 52 -17.27 22.48 2.51
C ALA A 52 -16.90 22.75 1.03
N SER A 53 -16.42 21.76 0.30
CA SER A 53 -16.11 21.88 -1.13
C SER A 53 -17.34 21.92 -2.02
N LYS A 54 -18.47 21.31 -1.60
CA LYS A 54 -19.74 21.34 -2.31
C LYS A 54 -20.33 22.76 -2.47
N GLN A 55 -19.92 23.72 -1.64
CA GLN A 55 -20.45 25.09 -1.69
C GLN A 55 -19.67 26.05 -2.60
N LYS A 56 -18.52 25.68 -3.16
CA LYS A 56 -17.62 26.67 -3.79
C LYS A 56 -17.05 26.36 -5.18
N GLN A 57 -17.28 25.21 -5.81
CA GLN A 57 -16.73 25.01 -7.17
C GLN A 57 -17.64 24.16 -8.08
N PRO A 58 -17.93 24.63 -9.32
CA PRO A 58 -18.72 23.88 -10.30
C PRO A 58 -17.98 22.69 -10.95
N ASN A 59 -16.71 22.45 -10.63
CA ASN A 59 -15.94 21.29 -11.11
C ASN A 59 -15.56 20.41 -9.91
N GLN A 60 -16.47 19.53 -9.53
CA GLN A 60 -16.25 18.53 -8.50
C GLN A 60 -15.11 17.61 -8.93
N ARG A 61 -13.93 17.75 -8.30
CA ARG A 61 -12.78 16.89 -8.58
C ARG A 61 -13.01 15.53 -7.94
N LEU A 62 -12.94 14.49 -8.72
CA LEU A 62 -12.88 13.13 -8.24
C LEU A 62 -11.56 12.90 -7.52
N LEU A 63 -11.62 12.50 -6.27
CA LEU A 63 -10.44 12.40 -5.41
C LEU A 63 -10.22 10.97 -4.94
N MET A 64 -8.96 10.62 -4.74
CA MET A 64 -8.53 9.43 -4.01
C MET A 64 -7.37 9.77 -3.09
N TYR A 65 -7.19 8.99 -2.05
CA TYR A 65 -6.02 9.04 -1.19
C TYR A 65 -5.57 7.62 -0.83
N MET A 66 -4.32 7.51 -0.37
CA MET A 66 -3.81 6.24 0.14
C MET A 66 -3.95 6.24 1.65
N GLN A 67 -4.65 5.25 2.17
CA GLN A 67 -4.80 4.99 3.60
C GLN A 67 -3.82 3.89 3.99
N ALA A 68 -3.02 4.16 5.01
CA ALA A 68 -2.17 3.14 5.60
C ALA A 68 -3.02 2.24 6.51
N ASP A 69 -2.82 0.95 6.38
CA ASP A 69 -3.40 -0.06 7.27
C ASP A 69 -2.46 -0.34 8.46
N SER A 70 -2.84 -1.25 9.33
CA SER A 70 -1.98 -1.70 10.42
C SER A 70 -0.73 -2.41 9.88
N MET A 71 0.43 -2.16 10.50
CA MET A 71 1.66 -2.90 10.18
C MET A 71 1.47 -4.38 10.43
N GLN A 72 1.99 -5.18 9.52
CA GLN A 72 1.94 -6.64 9.57
C GLN A 72 3.37 -7.20 9.58
N PRO A 73 3.67 -8.27 10.35
CA PRO A 73 4.94 -8.94 10.22
C PRO A 73 5.10 -9.46 8.80
N LEU A 74 6.26 -9.23 8.19
CA LEU A 74 6.51 -9.67 6.84
C LEU A 74 6.46 -11.19 6.73
N TRP A 75 6.98 -11.86 7.73
CA TRP A 75 6.99 -13.31 7.84
C TRP A 75 6.16 -13.75 9.04
N ALA A 76 4.91 -14.11 8.79
CA ALA A 76 4.16 -14.93 9.72
C ALA A 76 4.41 -16.39 9.31
N PRO A 77 4.83 -17.31 10.21
CA PRO A 77 4.82 -18.72 9.88
C PRO A 77 3.41 -19.05 9.39
N ALA A 78 3.31 -19.62 8.21
CA ALA A 78 2.05 -19.96 7.61
C ALA A 78 1.23 -20.77 8.62
N LEU A 79 0.10 -20.24 9.05
CA LEU A 79 -0.95 -21.09 9.62
C LEU A 79 -1.25 -22.13 8.55
N ALA A 80 -0.74 -23.33 8.77
CA ALA A 80 -0.94 -24.45 7.90
C ALA A 80 -2.44 -24.60 7.68
N ASN A 81 -2.85 -24.48 6.41
CA ASN A 81 -4.11 -24.96 5.87
C ASN A 81 -5.31 -25.00 6.84
N THR A 82 -6.13 -23.97 6.85
CA THR A 82 -7.55 -24.19 7.12
C THR A 82 -8.34 -23.90 5.86
N GLN A 83 -8.54 -24.97 5.10
CA GLN A 83 -9.62 -25.09 4.14
C GLN A 83 -10.95 -24.94 4.88
N LYS A 84 -11.84 -24.11 4.30
CA LYS A 84 -13.30 -24.05 4.40
C LYS A 84 -13.97 -24.00 5.79
N PRO A 85 -14.89 -23.06 5.98
CA PRO A 85 -15.75 -23.06 7.13
C PRO A 85 -16.86 -24.10 6.96
N ASN A 86 -16.84 -25.16 7.74
CA ASN A 86 -18.06 -25.91 8.07
C ASN A 86 -18.34 -25.75 9.55
N ALA A 87 -19.56 -25.33 9.80
CA ALA A 87 -20.10 -25.05 11.10
C ALA A 87 -20.07 -26.25 12.03
N ALA A 88 -19.49 -26.08 13.21
CA ALA A 88 -19.99 -26.70 14.46
C ALA A 88 -19.24 -26.11 15.65
N LYS A 89 -20.00 -25.64 16.62
CA LYS A 89 -19.56 -25.12 17.92
C LYS A 89 -18.77 -26.20 18.68
N ALA A 90 -17.61 -25.85 19.18
CA ALA A 90 -17.05 -26.45 20.38
C ALA A 90 -16.04 -25.48 21.00
N ASP A 91 -16.31 -25.09 22.24
CA ASP A 91 -15.42 -24.38 23.14
C ASP A 91 -14.15 -25.20 23.36
N ILE A 92 -13.01 -24.71 22.93
CA ILE A 92 -11.70 -25.12 23.47
C ILE A 92 -10.87 -23.83 23.59
N GLN A 93 -10.77 -23.32 24.81
CA GLN A 93 -9.70 -22.45 25.22
C GLN A 93 -8.40 -23.23 25.14
N THR A 94 -7.56 -22.93 24.17
CA THR A 94 -6.16 -23.32 24.21
C THR A 94 -5.34 -22.12 23.79
N SER A 95 -4.75 -21.50 24.78
CA SER A 95 -3.78 -20.43 24.68
C SER A 95 -2.48 -20.97 24.05
N GLU A 96 -2.38 -20.96 22.74
CA GLU A 96 -1.10 -20.95 22.05
C GLU A 96 -0.85 -19.53 21.57
N GLN A 97 -0.34 -18.70 22.48
CA GLN A 97 0.32 -17.46 22.13
C GLN A 97 1.57 -17.82 21.31
N GLN A 98 1.42 -17.84 19.99
CA GLN A 98 2.59 -17.75 19.12
C GLN A 98 3.16 -16.34 19.35
N ASP A 99 4.38 -16.27 19.88
CA ASP A 99 5.17 -15.05 20.10
C ASP A 99 5.47 -14.36 18.74
N HIS A 100 4.48 -13.68 18.19
CA HIS A 100 4.75 -12.71 17.14
C HIS A 100 5.36 -11.47 17.81
N PRO A 101 6.48 -10.95 17.30
CA PRO A 101 7.02 -9.72 17.82
C PRO A 101 5.94 -8.63 17.78
N ALA A 102 5.82 -7.85 18.84
CA ALA A 102 4.87 -6.76 18.90
C ALA A 102 5.18 -5.75 17.79
N ALA A 103 4.13 -5.23 17.14
CA ALA A 103 4.29 -4.22 16.10
C ALA A 103 5.08 -3.00 16.62
N PRO A 104 5.89 -2.35 15.76
CA PRO A 104 6.60 -1.14 16.13
C PRO A 104 5.65 -0.10 16.71
N LYS A 105 6.00 0.48 17.85
CA LYS A 105 5.18 1.49 18.52
C LYS A 105 5.41 2.85 17.87
N THR A 106 4.37 3.66 17.76
CA THR A 106 4.46 5.08 17.40
C THR A 106 5.53 5.78 18.27
N GLY A 107 6.36 6.62 17.66
CA GLY A 107 7.50 7.26 18.29
C GLY A 107 8.80 6.42 18.26
N SER A 108 8.74 5.16 17.83
CA SER A 108 9.97 4.37 17.68
C SER A 108 10.68 4.66 16.34
N GLN A 109 11.99 4.43 16.34
CA GLN A 109 12.81 4.54 15.15
C GLN A 109 12.66 3.29 14.28
N VAL A 110 12.53 3.47 12.97
CA VAL A 110 12.37 2.38 12.00
C VAL A 110 13.25 2.60 10.78
N HIS A 111 13.82 1.53 10.25
CA HIS A 111 14.44 1.53 8.93
C HIS A 111 13.34 1.37 7.87
N ALA A 112 13.12 2.40 7.06
CA ALA A 112 12.17 2.36 5.96
C ALA A 112 12.91 2.01 4.66
N VAL A 113 12.71 0.80 4.16
CA VAL A 113 13.41 0.27 2.97
C VAL A 113 12.43 0.19 1.81
N SER A 114 12.76 0.83 0.68
CA SER A 114 11.86 0.86 -0.46
C SER A 114 12.56 0.93 -1.81
N GLY A 115 12.24 -0.02 -2.70
CA GLY A 115 12.66 -0.10 -4.10
C GLY A 115 11.52 0.14 -5.07
N ILE A 116 10.74 1.22 -4.87
CA ILE A 116 9.65 1.67 -5.76
C ILE A 116 10.02 2.97 -6.46
N GLY A 117 9.34 3.30 -7.55
CA GLY A 117 9.66 4.49 -8.38
C GLY A 117 9.50 5.85 -7.69
N TYR A 118 8.79 5.92 -6.54
CA TYR A 118 8.67 7.15 -5.73
C TYR A 118 8.63 6.81 -4.24
N PRO A 119 9.80 6.49 -3.63
CA PRO A 119 9.86 6.02 -2.25
C PRO A 119 9.55 7.11 -1.21
N GLN A 120 9.72 8.38 -1.57
CA GLN A 120 9.51 9.52 -0.67
C GLN A 120 8.12 9.50 -0.01
N ARG A 121 7.09 9.13 -0.78
CA ARG A 121 5.72 9.03 -0.24
C ARG A 121 5.60 7.97 0.86
N PHE A 122 6.27 6.84 0.71
CA PHE A 122 6.29 5.79 1.73
C PHE A 122 6.96 6.28 3.01
N PHE A 123 8.06 7.00 2.90
CA PHE A 123 8.75 7.58 4.06
C PHE A 123 7.91 8.65 4.75
N GLU A 124 7.28 9.54 3.98
CA GLU A 124 6.33 10.52 4.50
C GLU A 124 5.16 9.85 5.22
N THR A 125 4.58 8.79 4.66
CA THR A 125 3.49 8.03 5.30
C THR A 125 3.90 7.47 6.67
N LEU A 126 5.10 6.91 6.79
CA LEU A 126 5.62 6.44 8.08
C LEU A 126 5.85 7.58 9.07
N THR A 127 6.34 8.72 8.61
CA THR A 127 6.50 9.92 9.44
C THR A 127 5.15 10.44 9.92
N ASP A 128 4.14 10.49 9.04
CA ASP A 128 2.78 10.91 9.38
C ASP A 128 2.10 9.96 10.38
N LEU A 129 2.48 8.67 10.39
CA LEU A 129 2.08 7.69 11.40
C LEU A 129 2.85 7.86 12.74
N GLY A 130 3.77 8.81 12.80
CA GLY A 130 4.52 9.17 14.01
C GLY A 130 5.78 8.33 14.26
N PHE A 131 6.35 7.69 13.23
CA PHE A 131 7.63 6.99 13.34
C PHE A 131 8.82 7.92 13.07
N GLU A 132 9.95 7.65 13.74
CA GLU A 132 11.24 8.25 13.39
C GLU A 132 11.89 7.44 12.25
N VAL A 133 11.86 8.00 11.03
CA VAL A 133 12.19 7.26 9.81
C VAL A 133 13.66 7.39 9.46
N ILE A 134 14.37 6.26 9.40
CA ILE A 134 15.69 6.13 8.76
C ILE A 134 15.43 5.65 7.33
N ALA A 135 15.46 6.55 6.34
CA ALA A 135 15.08 6.27 4.98
C ALA A 135 16.20 5.59 4.18
N HIS A 136 15.86 4.48 3.51
CA HIS A 136 16.73 3.74 2.61
C HIS A 136 16.07 3.61 1.23
N PRO A 137 16.19 4.63 0.36
CA PRO A 137 15.68 4.57 -1.00
C PRO A 137 16.58 3.69 -1.87
N TYR A 138 15.98 2.74 -2.58
CA TYR A 138 16.60 1.92 -3.61
C TYR A 138 16.02 2.25 -4.99
N PRO A 139 16.74 1.95 -6.08
CA PRO A 139 16.21 2.09 -7.42
C PRO A 139 14.88 1.32 -7.61
N ASP A 140 14.02 1.78 -8.53
CA ASP A 140 12.79 1.05 -8.85
C ASP A 140 13.12 -0.37 -9.35
N HIS A 141 12.33 -1.34 -8.92
CA HIS A 141 12.51 -2.77 -9.20
C HIS A 141 13.81 -3.38 -8.63
N TYR A 142 14.38 -2.77 -7.59
CA TYR A 142 15.60 -3.29 -6.97
C TYR A 142 15.44 -4.73 -6.47
N GLU A 143 16.49 -5.54 -6.67
CA GLU A 143 16.62 -6.91 -6.17
C GLU A 143 17.43 -6.89 -4.87
N PHE A 144 16.74 -7.03 -3.74
CA PHE A 144 17.38 -7.03 -2.42
C PHE A 144 18.23 -8.28 -2.20
N THR A 145 19.28 -8.12 -1.40
CA THR A 145 20.10 -9.23 -0.91
C THR A 145 19.95 -9.37 0.61
N LEU A 146 20.18 -10.58 1.14
CA LEU A 146 20.16 -10.80 2.59
C LEU A 146 21.23 -9.96 3.31
N ALA A 147 22.42 -9.85 2.73
CA ALA A 147 23.51 -9.07 3.29
C ALA A 147 23.16 -7.59 3.48
N GLU A 148 22.39 -7.01 2.54
CA GLU A 148 21.90 -5.64 2.67
C GLU A 148 20.87 -5.49 3.77
N LEU A 149 19.95 -6.43 3.92
CA LEU A 149 18.93 -6.39 4.96
C LEU A 149 19.52 -6.64 6.35
N LEU A 150 20.52 -7.50 6.45
CA LEU A 150 21.22 -7.83 7.71
C LEU A 150 22.01 -6.64 8.30
N GLN A 151 22.40 -5.66 7.49
CA GLN A 151 23.07 -4.46 8.00
C GLN A 151 22.15 -3.57 8.87
N TYR A 152 20.83 -3.66 8.74
CA TYR A 152 19.86 -2.89 9.51
C TYR A 152 19.54 -3.60 10.84
N ARG A 153 20.42 -3.50 11.86
CA ARG A 153 20.40 -4.39 13.04
C ARG A 153 19.56 -3.91 14.22
N GLN A 154 19.45 -2.63 14.46
CA GLN A 154 18.98 -2.11 15.77
C GLN A 154 17.47 -1.84 15.83
N HIS A 155 16.83 -1.54 14.70
CA HIS A 155 15.44 -1.10 14.62
C HIS A 155 14.62 -2.00 13.71
N PRO A 156 13.29 -1.99 13.84
CA PRO A 156 12.40 -2.65 12.88
C PRO A 156 12.64 -2.16 11.46
N ILE A 157 12.55 -3.07 10.51
CA ILE A 157 12.66 -2.78 9.07
C ILE A 157 11.24 -2.79 8.49
N VAL A 158 10.79 -1.67 7.98
CA VAL A 158 9.46 -1.53 7.37
C VAL A 158 9.61 -1.40 5.86
N VAL A 159 8.85 -2.19 5.12
CA VAL A 159 8.89 -2.24 3.66
C VAL A 159 7.50 -2.02 3.07
N THR A 160 7.44 -1.68 1.77
CA THR A 160 6.18 -1.61 1.03
C THR A 160 5.64 -3.01 0.70
N THR A 161 4.35 -3.14 0.41
CA THR A 161 3.75 -4.41 -0.05
C THR A 161 4.44 -4.94 -1.32
N LYS A 162 4.85 -4.05 -2.25
CA LYS A 162 5.57 -4.43 -3.48
C LYS A 162 6.94 -5.05 -3.17
N ASP A 163 7.69 -4.44 -2.26
CA ASP A 163 9.01 -4.92 -1.87
C ASP A 163 8.93 -6.18 -0.99
N ALA A 164 7.89 -6.28 -0.16
CA ALA A 164 7.63 -7.44 0.68
C ALA A 164 7.55 -8.75 -0.12
N VAL A 165 6.96 -8.73 -1.33
CA VAL A 165 6.88 -9.92 -2.20
C VAL A 165 8.27 -10.41 -2.58
N LYS A 166 9.17 -9.50 -2.96
CA LYS A 166 10.55 -9.84 -3.34
C LYS A 166 11.34 -10.36 -2.14
N ILE A 167 11.23 -9.67 -1.01
CA ILE A 167 11.94 -10.06 0.22
C ILE A 167 11.43 -11.41 0.73
N LYS A 168 10.13 -11.69 0.66
CA LYS A 168 9.58 -13.02 0.98
C LYS A 168 10.18 -14.12 0.10
N ALA A 169 10.29 -13.87 -1.21
CA ALA A 169 10.90 -14.84 -2.13
C ALA A 169 12.38 -15.09 -1.78
N LEU A 170 13.13 -14.03 -1.47
CA LEU A 170 14.52 -14.10 -1.03
C LEU A 170 14.67 -14.93 0.26
N LEU A 171 13.82 -14.67 1.26
CA LEU A 171 13.82 -15.40 2.53
C LEU A 171 13.44 -16.87 2.34
N SER A 172 12.44 -17.17 1.49
CA SER A 172 12.04 -18.56 1.19
C SER A 172 13.17 -19.35 0.54
N LYS A 173 13.94 -18.73 -0.34
CA LYS A 173 15.10 -19.36 -0.97
C LYS A 173 16.19 -19.67 0.05
N ALA A 174 16.52 -18.72 0.92
CA ALA A 174 17.51 -18.92 1.98
C ALA A 174 17.12 -20.04 2.96
N MET A 175 15.81 -20.15 3.25
CA MET A 175 15.29 -21.28 4.06
C MET A 175 15.49 -22.62 3.37
N ALA A 176 15.21 -22.70 2.07
CA ALA A 176 15.37 -23.95 1.30
C ALA A 176 16.84 -24.38 1.23
N ASP A 177 17.76 -23.43 1.17
CA ASP A 177 19.21 -23.65 1.12
C ASP A 177 19.81 -23.98 2.51
N ASN A 178 18.98 -24.06 3.56
CA ASN A 178 19.37 -24.37 4.95
C ASN A 178 20.46 -23.44 5.52
N THR A 179 20.48 -22.19 5.09
CA THR A 179 21.44 -21.14 5.51
C THR A 179 20.93 -20.33 6.72
N LEU A 180 20.08 -20.93 7.56
CA LEU A 180 19.44 -20.28 8.68
C LEU A 180 20.38 -20.26 9.89
N ASP A 181 20.96 -19.11 10.15
CA ASP A 181 21.66 -18.80 11.40
C ASP A 181 20.81 -17.89 12.32
N ASP A 182 21.33 -17.59 13.51
CA ASP A 182 20.68 -16.72 14.48
C ASP A 182 20.45 -15.30 13.93
N ASP A 183 21.37 -14.79 13.09
CA ASP A 183 21.26 -13.47 12.44
C ASP A 183 20.04 -13.42 11.49
N TYR A 184 19.72 -14.55 10.82
CA TYR A 184 18.55 -14.66 9.96
C TYR A 184 17.25 -14.61 10.77
N GLN A 185 17.16 -15.36 11.87
CA GLN A 185 15.98 -15.34 12.75
C GLN A 185 15.76 -13.93 13.32
N ALA A 186 16.82 -13.28 13.74
CA ALA A 186 16.79 -11.90 14.20
C ALA A 186 16.36 -10.91 13.10
N LEU A 187 16.73 -11.12 11.83
CA LEU A 187 16.25 -10.33 10.70
C LEU A 187 14.75 -10.52 10.49
N VAL A 188 14.30 -11.76 10.40
CA VAL A 188 12.89 -12.10 10.15
C VAL A 188 11.97 -11.47 11.20
N SER A 189 12.35 -11.51 12.47
CA SER A 189 11.56 -10.94 13.57
C SER A 189 11.41 -9.41 13.50
N ARG A 190 12.29 -8.72 12.76
CA ARG A 190 12.30 -7.26 12.62
C ARG A 190 11.68 -6.76 11.31
N LEU A 191 11.30 -7.66 10.39
CA LEU A 191 10.74 -7.30 9.10
C LEU A 191 9.23 -7.09 9.16
N TRP A 192 8.79 -5.91 8.77
CA TRP A 192 7.39 -5.47 8.79
C TRP A 192 6.96 -4.94 7.42
N VAL A 193 5.69 -5.09 7.12
CA VAL A 193 5.06 -4.54 5.91
C VAL A 193 4.06 -3.48 6.35
N LEU A 194 4.07 -2.32 5.69
CA LEU A 194 2.99 -1.34 5.79
C LEU A 194 2.10 -1.47 4.55
N PRO A 195 0.94 -2.14 4.64
CA PRO A 195 -0.03 -2.14 3.57
C PRO A 195 -0.66 -0.76 3.43
N VAL A 196 -1.03 -0.41 2.20
CA VAL A 196 -1.78 0.80 1.90
C VAL A 196 -2.93 0.48 0.97
N THR A 197 -4.09 1.06 1.23
CA THR A 197 -5.31 0.88 0.45
C THR A 197 -5.70 2.19 -0.21
N ALA A 198 -6.09 2.15 -1.49
CA ALA A 198 -6.62 3.31 -2.18
C ALA A 198 -8.08 3.53 -1.75
N VAL A 199 -8.37 4.70 -1.21
CA VAL A 199 -9.71 5.13 -0.83
C VAL A 199 -10.18 6.18 -1.81
N LEU A 200 -11.32 5.93 -2.43
CA LEU A 200 -11.97 6.84 -3.38
C LEU A 200 -13.00 7.71 -2.66
N SER A 201 -13.23 8.92 -3.16
CA SER A 201 -14.33 9.76 -2.69
C SER A 201 -15.70 9.15 -3.06
N ASP A 202 -16.76 9.50 -2.33
CA ASP A 202 -18.13 9.05 -2.62
C ASP A 202 -18.56 9.41 -4.04
N ASP A 203 -18.10 10.54 -4.55
CA ASP A 203 -18.37 10.96 -5.92
C ASP A 203 -17.75 10.02 -6.96
N CYS A 204 -16.58 9.43 -6.67
CA CYS A 204 -16.00 8.40 -7.53
C CYS A 204 -16.90 7.16 -7.57
N TYR A 205 -17.34 6.67 -6.42
CA TYR A 205 -18.21 5.49 -6.35
C TYR A 205 -19.55 5.74 -7.07
N ARG A 206 -20.15 6.92 -6.87
CA ARG A 206 -21.39 7.31 -7.54
C ARG A 206 -21.21 7.31 -9.06
N LEU A 207 -20.18 7.99 -9.56
CA LEU A 207 -19.92 8.05 -11.00
C LEU A 207 -19.63 6.68 -11.60
N LEU A 208 -18.85 5.84 -10.90
CA LEU A 208 -18.58 4.48 -11.34
C LEU A 208 -19.86 3.66 -11.46
N THR A 209 -20.74 3.77 -10.45
CA THR A 209 -22.05 3.10 -10.48
C THR A 209 -22.90 3.55 -11.68
N GLU A 210 -22.97 4.87 -11.92
CA GLU A 210 -23.68 5.41 -13.07
C GLU A 210 -23.11 4.93 -14.41
N GLN A 211 -21.77 4.86 -14.54
CA GLN A 211 -21.11 4.37 -15.75
C GLN A 211 -21.38 2.88 -15.98
N LEU A 212 -21.39 2.06 -14.94
CA LEU A 212 -21.64 0.63 -15.05
C LEU A 212 -23.12 0.36 -15.37
N GLN A 213 -24.05 1.12 -14.79
CA GLN A 213 -25.48 1.02 -15.12
C GLN A 213 -25.77 1.34 -16.60
N ARG A 214 -25.05 2.32 -17.18
CA ARG A 214 -25.18 2.63 -18.64
C ARG A 214 -24.70 1.50 -19.54
N LEU A 215 -23.93 0.57 -19.03
CA LEU A 215 -23.42 -0.60 -19.74
C LEU A 215 -24.24 -1.86 -19.42
N ASP A 216 -25.41 -1.71 -18.79
CA ASP A 216 -26.25 -2.82 -18.31
C ASP A 216 -25.51 -3.81 -17.40
N ILE A 217 -24.47 -3.33 -16.68
CA ILE A 217 -23.76 -4.11 -15.69
C ILE A 217 -24.42 -3.90 -14.33
N ASP A 218 -25.10 -4.94 -13.84
CA ASP A 218 -25.76 -4.91 -12.55
C ASP A 218 -24.73 -5.08 -11.41
N ILE A 219 -24.57 -4.04 -10.60
CA ILE A 219 -23.71 -4.10 -9.42
C ILE A 219 -24.58 -4.37 -8.22
N LYS A 220 -24.44 -5.55 -7.64
CA LYS A 220 -24.98 -5.77 -6.28
C LYS A 220 -24.36 -4.72 -5.36
N PRO A 221 -25.16 -3.92 -4.64
CA PRO A 221 -24.63 -2.93 -3.73
C PRO A 221 -23.66 -3.62 -2.77
N HIS A 222 -22.40 -3.27 -2.86
CA HIS A 222 -21.39 -3.74 -1.94
C HIS A 222 -21.81 -3.22 -0.56
N GLN A 223 -22.15 -4.12 0.35
CA GLN A 223 -22.37 -3.74 1.74
C GLN A 223 -21.12 -2.99 2.17
N ALA A 224 -21.30 -1.70 2.49
CA ALA A 224 -20.26 -0.86 3.02
C ALA A 224 -19.63 -1.60 4.20
N LEU A 225 -18.38 -1.98 4.04
CA LEU A 225 -17.57 -2.46 5.16
C LEU A 225 -17.51 -1.30 6.16
N LYS A 226 -18.26 -1.47 7.25
CA LYS A 226 -18.19 -0.62 8.43
C LYS A 226 -16.87 -0.86 9.17
#